data_406be6b269e99cff0fec597345b7f24a
#
_entry.id   406be6b269e99cff0fec597345b7f24a
#
_cell.length_a   1.000
_cell.length_b   1.000
_cell.length_c   1.000
_cell.angle_alpha   90.00
_cell.angle_beta   90.00
_cell.angle_gamma   90.00
#
_symmetry.space_group_name_H-M   'P 1'
#
loop_
_entity.id
_entity.type
_entity.pdbx_description
1 polymer ?
#
loop_
_entity_poly.entity_id
_entity_poly.type
_entity_poly.pdbx_seq_one_letter_code
_entity_poly.pdbx_strand_id
1 'polypeptide(L)'
;MKCGMIATKSQLKILIDFFNKNTPKNLVIDPIISATLGNRKFDDETIDLYRTLCGYALLVTPNVKEAEIIKDISPSAILSKGGDADSNICVDILKIGDEEVRFTSERIHTTNTHGTGCTMSSAIASCLANGYDLKTSVKIAHGYVNRAIAGAVGLDITEGYGPLNHFVETE
;
A
#
# COMPACT_ATOMS: atom_id res chain seq x y z
N MET A 1 -7.70 -2.64 -10.37
CA MET A 1 -6.62 -1.73 -10.85
C MET A 1 -5.80 -1.27 -9.65
N LYS A 2 -4.47 -1.03 -9.81
CA LYS A 2 -3.62 -0.47 -8.74
C LYS A 2 -2.86 0.75 -9.27
N CYS A 3 -2.82 1.83 -8.47
CA CYS A 3 -1.91 2.96 -8.65
C CYS A 3 -0.92 3.01 -7.50
N GLY A 4 0.37 3.13 -7.83
CA GLY A 4 1.46 3.27 -6.87
C GLY A 4 2.11 4.65 -6.96
N MET A 5 3.44 4.68 -7.02
CA MET A 5 4.21 5.91 -7.07
C MET A 5 3.88 6.73 -8.32
N ILE A 6 3.49 8.00 -8.12
CA ILE A 6 3.23 8.98 -9.16
C ILE A 6 4.23 10.12 -8.98
N ALA A 7 5.08 10.32 -9.98
CA ALA A 7 6.26 11.17 -9.82
C ALA A 7 5.99 12.67 -10.06
N THR A 8 4.92 13.03 -10.77
CA THR A 8 4.69 14.42 -11.20
C THR A 8 3.23 14.85 -11.05
N LYS A 9 3.02 16.15 -10.85
CA LYS A 9 1.69 16.78 -10.86
C LYS A 9 0.92 16.51 -12.16
N SER A 10 1.60 16.52 -13.29
CA SER A 10 0.98 16.27 -14.59
C SER A 10 0.39 14.86 -14.66
N GLN A 11 1.11 13.86 -14.13
CA GLN A 11 0.59 12.48 -14.06
C GLN A 11 -0.61 12.37 -13.13
N LEU A 12 -0.60 13.05 -11.98
CA LEU A 12 -1.75 13.10 -11.07
C LEU A 12 -2.98 13.71 -11.76
N LYS A 13 -2.81 14.85 -12.43
CA LYS A 13 -3.90 15.52 -13.18
C LYS A 13 -4.49 14.62 -14.28
N ILE A 14 -3.64 13.95 -15.05
CA ILE A 14 -4.08 12.99 -16.09
C ILE A 14 -4.90 11.83 -15.49
N LEU A 15 -4.45 11.28 -14.35
CA LEU A 15 -5.18 10.19 -13.69
C LEU A 15 -6.52 10.65 -13.13
N ILE A 16 -6.57 11.83 -12.53
CA ILE A 16 -7.80 12.44 -12.03
C ILE A 16 -8.78 12.66 -13.18
N ASP A 17 -8.32 13.26 -14.29
CA ASP A 17 -9.15 13.48 -15.47
C ASP A 17 -9.66 12.16 -16.08
N PHE A 18 -8.83 11.12 -16.08
CA PHE A 18 -9.22 9.79 -16.53
C PHE A 18 -10.30 9.18 -15.63
N PHE A 19 -10.13 9.24 -14.30
CA PHE A 19 -11.10 8.67 -13.35
C PHE A 19 -12.40 9.48 -13.25
N ASN A 20 -12.37 10.77 -13.52
CA ASN A 20 -13.58 11.59 -13.68
C ASN A 20 -14.47 11.07 -14.81
N LYS A 21 -13.88 10.57 -15.89
CA LYS A 21 -14.60 10.05 -17.08
C LYS A 21 -14.92 8.56 -16.96
N ASN A 22 -14.12 7.82 -16.19
CA ASN A 22 -14.15 6.38 -16.10
C ASN A 22 -14.09 5.97 -14.63
N THR A 23 -15.24 5.93 -13.95
CA THR A 23 -15.31 5.53 -12.54
C THR A 23 -14.68 4.15 -12.34
N PRO A 24 -13.55 4.04 -11.67
CA PRO A 24 -12.85 2.77 -11.53
C PRO A 24 -13.59 1.85 -10.55
N LYS A 25 -13.72 0.58 -10.92
CA LYS A 25 -14.11 -0.47 -9.98
C LYS A 25 -12.84 -1.04 -9.33
N ASN A 26 -12.88 -1.31 -8.02
CA ASN A 26 -11.78 -1.99 -7.31
C ASN A 26 -10.42 -1.30 -7.51
N LEU A 27 -10.38 0.05 -7.41
CA LEU A 27 -9.13 0.80 -7.46
C LEU A 27 -8.44 0.76 -6.09
N VAL A 28 -7.19 0.29 -6.08
CA VAL A 28 -6.30 0.33 -4.93
C VAL A 28 -5.25 1.41 -5.17
N ILE A 29 -5.11 2.36 -4.25
CA ILE A 29 -4.08 3.40 -4.30
C ILE A 29 -3.09 3.22 -3.16
N ASP A 30 -1.82 3.05 -3.52
CA ASP A 30 -0.70 3.09 -2.59
C ASP A 30 -0.06 4.49 -2.68
N PRO A 31 -0.34 5.39 -1.72
CA PRO A 31 0.03 6.80 -1.83
C PRO A 31 1.49 6.98 -1.42
N ILE A 32 2.43 6.60 -2.29
CA ILE A 32 3.86 6.69 -2.02
C ILE A 32 4.29 8.16 -2.05
N ILE A 33 4.00 8.88 -0.97
CA ILE A 33 4.27 10.32 -0.81
C ILE A 33 5.63 10.52 -0.13
N SER A 34 6.00 9.61 0.78
CA SER A 34 7.24 9.64 1.53
C SER A 34 8.30 8.68 1.00
N ALA A 35 8.33 8.47 -0.32
CA ALA A 35 9.24 7.50 -0.91
C ALA A 35 10.69 7.78 -0.51
N THR A 36 11.36 6.74 -0.05
CA THR A 36 12.75 6.65 0.40
C THR A 36 13.80 7.05 -0.67
N LEU A 37 13.36 7.44 -1.85
CA LEU A 37 14.18 7.90 -2.97
C LEU A 37 14.43 9.42 -2.90
N GLY A 38 15.19 9.82 -1.85
CA GLY A 38 15.68 11.19 -1.69
C GLY A 38 14.62 12.14 -1.12
N ASN A 39 15.06 13.20 -0.46
CA ASN A 39 14.31 14.25 0.26
C ASN A 39 13.30 15.04 -0.62
N ARG A 40 12.52 14.37 -1.45
CA ARG A 40 11.50 15.00 -2.28
C ARG A 40 10.29 15.31 -1.42
N LYS A 41 10.21 16.53 -0.92
CA LYS A 41 8.99 17.05 -0.31
C LYS A 41 8.05 17.42 -1.47
N PHE A 42 6.87 16.81 -1.49
CA PHE A 42 5.79 17.29 -2.34
C PHE A 42 5.28 18.62 -1.78
N ASP A 43 4.95 19.57 -2.65
CA ASP A 43 4.29 20.80 -2.27
C ASP A 43 2.79 20.55 -2.00
N ASP A 44 2.13 21.52 -1.38
CA ASP A 44 0.73 21.43 -0.96
C ASP A 44 -0.20 21.12 -2.14
N GLU A 45 0.03 21.70 -3.33
CA GLU A 45 -0.74 21.41 -4.54
C GLU A 45 -0.64 19.93 -4.94
N THR A 46 0.55 19.34 -4.83
CA THR A 46 0.75 17.91 -5.13
C THR A 46 0.02 17.03 -4.11
N ILE A 47 0.05 17.41 -2.84
CA ILE A 47 -0.66 16.69 -1.78
C ILE A 47 -2.17 16.75 -2.00
N ASP A 48 -2.72 17.90 -2.38
CA ASP A 48 -4.15 18.05 -2.68
C ASP A 48 -4.57 17.24 -3.90
N LEU A 49 -3.73 17.14 -4.92
CA LEU A 49 -3.97 16.25 -6.06
C LEU A 49 -3.97 14.77 -5.62
N TYR A 50 -3.07 14.36 -4.72
CA TYR A 50 -3.09 13.01 -4.16
C TYR A 50 -4.37 12.75 -3.35
N ARG A 51 -4.80 13.69 -2.52
CA ARG A 51 -6.07 13.61 -1.77
C ARG A 51 -7.25 13.42 -2.72
N THR A 52 -7.31 14.24 -3.77
CA THR A 52 -8.34 14.13 -4.81
C THR A 52 -8.32 12.75 -5.47
N LEU A 53 -7.14 12.26 -5.86
CA LEU A 53 -6.98 10.95 -6.48
C LEU A 53 -7.44 9.82 -5.53
N CYS A 54 -7.09 9.90 -4.24
CA CYS A 54 -7.51 8.92 -3.23
C CYS A 54 -9.04 8.83 -3.08
N GLY A 55 -9.77 9.90 -3.37
CA GLY A 55 -11.23 9.91 -3.35
C GLY A 55 -11.90 8.96 -4.35
N TYR A 56 -11.20 8.54 -5.42
CA TYR A 56 -11.71 7.54 -6.38
C TYR A 56 -11.47 6.10 -5.95
N ALA A 57 -10.67 5.87 -4.88
CA ALA A 57 -10.25 4.55 -4.50
C ALA A 57 -11.32 3.77 -3.73
N LEU A 58 -11.42 2.46 -4.02
CA LEU A 58 -12.04 1.51 -3.11
C LEU A 58 -11.17 1.38 -1.83
N LEU A 59 -9.85 1.32 -1.99
CA LEU A 59 -8.91 1.16 -0.91
C LEU A 59 -7.68 2.05 -1.09
N VAL A 60 -7.30 2.76 -0.03
CA VAL A 60 -6.00 3.45 0.08
C VAL A 60 -5.14 2.72 1.11
N THR A 61 -3.84 2.53 0.81
CA THR A 61 -2.93 1.74 1.66
C THR A 61 -1.75 2.58 2.18
N PRO A 62 -1.97 3.64 2.99
CA PRO A 62 -0.91 4.47 3.51
C PRO A 62 -0.10 3.77 4.60
N ASN A 63 1.18 4.10 4.74
CA ASN A 63 1.90 3.89 5.99
C ASN A 63 1.53 4.97 7.00
N VAL A 64 2.05 4.87 8.24
CA VAL A 64 1.71 5.82 9.32
C VAL A 64 2.01 7.27 8.94
N LYS A 65 3.16 7.54 8.31
CA LYS A 65 3.57 8.90 7.91
C LYS A 65 2.70 9.44 6.76
N GLU A 66 2.37 8.59 5.82
CA GLU A 66 1.50 8.94 4.69
C GLU A 66 0.07 9.21 5.16
N ALA A 67 -0.44 8.43 6.12
CA ALA A 67 -1.77 8.63 6.70
C ALA A 67 -1.92 10.03 7.33
N GLU A 68 -0.88 10.53 8.00
CA GLU A 68 -0.88 11.91 8.55
C GLU A 68 -0.96 12.98 7.45
N ILE A 69 -0.29 12.74 6.30
CA ILE A 69 -0.27 13.70 5.18
C ILE A 69 -1.62 13.75 4.46
N ILE A 70 -2.27 12.59 4.32
CA ILE A 70 -3.53 12.46 3.58
C ILE A 70 -4.76 12.29 4.48
N LYS A 71 -4.68 12.69 5.75
CA LYS A 71 -5.71 12.46 6.78
C LYS A 71 -7.13 12.91 6.42
N ASP A 72 -7.28 13.92 5.54
CA ASP A 72 -8.56 14.52 5.18
C ASP A 72 -9.22 13.87 3.96
N ILE A 73 -8.82 12.62 3.60
CA ILE A 73 -9.44 11.88 2.51
C ILE A 73 -10.62 11.02 3.01
N SER A 74 -11.56 10.75 2.11
CA SER A 74 -12.74 9.90 2.38
C SER A 74 -12.87 8.79 1.32
N PRO A 75 -11.92 7.87 1.21
CA PRO A 75 -12.07 6.69 0.36
C PRO A 75 -13.08 5.72 0.99
N SER A 76 -13.51 4.71 0.22
CA SER A 76 -14.42 3.68 0.74
C SER A 76 -13.77 2.84 1.86
N ALA A 77 -12.44 2.66 1.82
CA ALA A 77 -11.68 1.96 2.85
C ALA A 77 -10.23 2.45 2.94
N ILE A 78 -9.61 2.27 4.11
CA ILE A 78 -8.20 2.60 4.37
C ILE A 78 -7.53 1.38 5.04
N LEU A 79 -6.39 0.95 4.51
CA LEU A 79 -5.50 0.00 5.15
C LEU A 79 -4.25 0.73 5.66
N SER A 80 -4.23 1.07 6.94
CA SER A 80 -3.05 1.66 7.59
C SER A 80 -2.02 0.58 7.88
N LYS A 81 -0.84 0.68 7.25
CA LYS A 81 0.25 -0.30 7.40
C LYS A 81 1.08 0.03 8.64
N GLY A 82 1.22 -0.95 9.54
CA GLY A 82 1.92 -0.81 10.82
C GLY A 82 3.37 -1.34 10.82
N GLY A 83 3.92 -1.72 9.66
CA GLY A 83 5.25 -2.29 9.56
C GLY A 83 6.40 -1.37 10.01
N ASP A 84 6.19 -0.06 10.00
CA ASP A 84 7.19 0.95 10.40
C ASP A 84 7.22 1.21 11.93
N ALA A 85 6.31 0.62 12.71
CA ALA A 85 6.30 0.77 14.16
C ALA A 85 7.46 0.00 14.79
N ASP A 86 8.08 0.55 15.86
CA ASP A 86 9.11 -0.14 16.63
C ASP A 86 8.47 -1.14 17.61
N SER A 87 8.06 -2.30 17.08
CA SER A 87 7.38 -3.36 17.82
C SER A 87 7.73 -4.73 17.23
N ASN A 88 7.76 -5.75 18.07
CA ASN A 88 7.91 -7.14 17.61
C ASN A 88 6.67 -7.69 16.90
N ILE A 89 5.56 -6.95 16.94
CA ILE A 89 4.32 -7.30 16.25
C ILE A 89 3.99 -6.18 15.26
N CYS A 90 3.83 -6.54 14.00
CA CYS A 90 3.32 -5.66 12.97
C CYS A 90 1.79 -5.74 12.98
N VAL A 91 1.11 -4.59 12.92
CA VAL A 91 -0.36 -4.52 12.94
C VAL A 91 -0.82 -3.66 11.78
N ASP A 92 -1.44 -4.25 10.78
CA ASP A 92 -2.13 -3.54 9.73
C ASP A 92 -3.61 -3.39 10.09
N ILE A 93 -4.17 -2.19 9.91
CA ILE A 93 -5.55 -1.86 10.32
C ILE A 93 -6.36 -1.48 9.08
N LEU A 94 -7.35 -2.31 8.74
CA LEU A 94 -8.32 -2.02 7.70
C LEU A 94 -9.56 -1.36 8.30
N LYS A 95 -9.89 -0.16 7.84
CA LYS A 95 -11.12 0.58 8.20
C LYS A 95 -12.05 0.62 7.00
N ILE A 96 -13.32 0.23 7.21
CA ILE A 96 -14.40 0.27 6.23
C ILE A 96 -15.60 0.93 6.91
N GLY A 97 -15.84 2.22 6.66
CA GLY A 97 -16.79 3.00 7.46
C GLY A 97 -16.40 2.97 8.94
N ASP A 98 -17.32 2.53 9.81
CA ASP A 98 -17.08 2.41 11.26
C ASP A 98 -16.45 1.07 11.67
N GLU A 99 -16.29 0.14 10.73
CA GLU A 99 -15.72 -1.18 11.02
C GLU A 99 -14.20 -1.14 10.96
N GLU A 100 -13.54 -1.77 11.94
CA GLU A 100 -12.09 -1.93 12.00
C GLU A 100 -11.73 -3.42 12.07
N VAL A 101 -10.84 -3.86 11.17
CA VAL A 101 -10.28 -5.21 11.13
C VAL A 101 -8.77 -5.13 11.27
N ARG A 102 -8.19 -5.90 12.18
CA ARG A 102 -6.74 -5.94 12.44
C ARG A 102 -6.13 -7.20 11.88
N PHE A 103 -5.00 -7.05 11.17
CA PHE A 103 -4.17 -8.12 10.69
C PHE A 103 -2.82 -8.03 11.40
N THR A 104 -2.45 -9.09 12.11
CA THR A 104 -1.24 -9.11 12.94
C THR A 104 -0.26 -10.16 12.45
N SER A 105 1.02 -9.86 12.52
CA SER A 105 2.10 -10.81 12.27
C SER A 105 3.30 -10.50 13.17
N GLU A 106 4.11 -11.52 13.44
CA GLU A 106 5.40 -11.30 14.08
C GLU A 106 6.34 -10.54 13.13
N ARG A 107 7.18 -9.69 13.69
CA ARG A 107 8.20 -8.98 12.92
C ARG A 107 9.30 -9.92 12.50
N ILE A 108 9.53 -10.02 11.21
CA ILE A 108 10.66 -10.75 10.65
C ILE A 108 11.85 -9.79 10.55
N HIS A 109 12.92 -10.11 11.29
CA HIS A 109 14.13 -9.29 11.30
C HIS A 109 14.98 -9.56 10.06
N THR A 110 14.88 -8.68 9.07
CA THR A 110 15.66 -8.72 7.83
C THR A 110 15.76 -7.32 7.23
N THR A 111 16.81 -7.08 6.44
CA THR A 111 16.96 -5.88 5.60
C THR A 111 16.24 -6.02 4.27
N ASN A 112 15.81 -7.23 3.90
CA ASN A 112 15.15 -7.51 2.63
C ASN A 112 13.65 -7.18 2.67
N THR A 113 13.33 -5.89 2.78
CA THR A 113 11.96 -5.37 2.91
C THR A 113 11.58 -4.39 1.80
N HIS A 114 12.48 -4.17 0.81
CA HIS A 114 12.18 -3.25 -0.28
C HIS A 114 11.00 -3.76 -1.13
N GLY A 115 10.02 -2.91 -1.33
CA GLY A 115 8.84 -3.23 -2.12
C GLY A 115 7.66 -3.85 -1.34
N THR A 116 7.76 -4.04 -0.03
CA THR A 116 6.70 -4.62 0.83
C THR A 116 5.34 -3.93 0.61
N GLY A 117 5.27 -2.59 0.67
CA GLY A 117 4.03 -1.84 0.46
C GLY A 117 3.46 -2.02 -0.93
N CYS A 118 4.30 -1.92 -1.97
CA CYS A 118 3.89 -2.13 -3.35
C CYS A 118 3.39 -3.56 -3.59
N THR A 119 4.03 -4.56 -2.97
CA THR A 119 3.61 -5.96 -3.05
C THR A 119 2.25 -6.15 -2.39
N MET A 120 2.04 -5.60 -1.19
CA MET A 120 0.77 -5.64 -0.49
C MET A 120 -0.37 -5.08 -1.35
N SER A 121 -0.23 -3.84 -1.82
CA SER A 121 -1.26 -3.18 -2.62
C SER A 121 -1.53 -3.88 -3.96
N SER A 122 -0.51 -4.48 -4.59
CA SER A 122 -0.65 -5.25 -5.83
C SER A 122 -1.35 -6.59 -5.59
N ALA A 123 -1.01 -7.30 -4.53
CA ALA A 123 -1.66 -8.56 -4.15
C ALA A 123 -3.15 -8.34 -3.83
N ILE A 124 -3.49 -7.27 -3.06
CA ILE A 124 -4.89 -6.90 -2.80
C ILE A 124 -5.64 -6.65 -4.11
N ALA A 125 -5.06 -5.84 -5.02
CA ALA A 125 -5.68 -5.53 -6.29
C ALA A 125 -5.89 -6.78 -7.17
N SER A 126 -4.97 -7.74 -7.10
CA SER A 126 -5.07 -9.03 -7.78
C SER A 126 -6.20 -9.89 -7.20
N CYS A 127 -6.31 -9.99 -5.87
CA CYS A 127 -7.40 -10.72 -5.22
C CYS A 127 -8.77 -10.12 -5.57
N LEU A 128 -8.90 -8.79 -5.50
CA LEU A 128 -10.13 -8.08 -5.90
C LEU A 128 -10.49 -8.33 -7.38
N ALA A 129 -9.49 -8.43 -8.27
CA ALA A 129 -9.71 -8.73 -9.68
C ALA A 129 -10.20 -10.18 -9.90
N ASN A 130 -9.81 -11.10 -9.00
CA ASN A 130 -10.28 -12.49 -8.98
C ASN A 130 -11.63 -12.68 -8.25
N GLY A 131 -12.29 -11.59 -7.82
CA GLY A 131 -13.63 -11.62 -7.26
C GLY A 131 -13.70 -11.82 -5.74
N TYR A 132 -12.58 -11.83 -5.03
CA TYR A 132 -12.60 -11.85 -3.57
C TYR A 132 -13.13 -10.52 -3.01
N ASP A 133 -13.81 -10.57 -1.87
CA ASP A 133 -14.18 -9.37 -1.12
C ASP A 133 -12.95 -8.66 -0.54
N LEU A 134 -13.13 -7.41 -0.08
CA LEU A 134 -12.02 -6.58 0.37
C LEU A 134 -11.28 -7.15 1.59
N LYS A 135 -12.02 -7.68 2.59
CA LYS A 135 -11.40 -8.23 3.82
C LYS A 135 -10.59 -9.48 3.51
N THR A 136 -11.16 -10.38 2.70
CA THR A 136 -10.49 -11.59 2.22
C THR A 136 -9.26 -11.23 1.39
N SER A 137 -9.37 -10.24 0.50
CA SER A 137 -8.24 -9.76 -0.32
C SER A 137 -7.09 -9.23 0.53
N VAL A 138 -7.37 -8.45 1.57
CA VAL A 138 -6.34 -7.95 2.50
C VAL A 138 -5.73 -9.10 3.30
N LYS A 139 -6.54 -10.06 3.79
CA LYS A 139 -6.04 -11.23 4.53
C LYS A 139 -5.07 -12.06 3.70
N ILE A 140 -5.43 -12.38 2.46
CA ILE A 140 -4.58 -13.16 1.54
C ILE A 140 -3.28 -12.41 1.25
N ALA A 141 -3.38 -11.11 0.92
CA ALA A 141 -2.23 -10.28 0.62
C ALA A 141 -1.28 -10.15 1.82
N HIS A 142 -1.81 -9.96 3.05
CA HIS A 142 -1.03 -9.89 4.27
C HIS A 142 -0.26 -11.21 4.50
N GLY A 143 -0.89 -12.36 4.35
CA GLY A 143 -0.24 -13.66 4.46
C GLY A 143 0.85 -13.86 3.39
N TYR A 144 0.57 -13.48 2.14
CA TYR A 144 1.55 -13.56 1.05
C TYR A 144 2.79 -12.68 1.31
N VAL A 145 2.58 -11.42 1.73
CA VAL A 145 3.70 -10.51 2.03
C VAL A 145 4.57 -11.04 3.17
N ASN A 146 3.97 -11.58 4.23
CA ASN A 146 4.73 -12.18 5.34
C ASN A 146 5.56 -13.37 4.86
N ARG A 147 5.02 -14.26 4.02
CA ARG A 147 5.81 -15.36 3.43
C ARG A 147 6.93 -14.83 2.53
N ALA A 148 6.66 -13.79 1.73
CA ALA A 148 7.65 -13.19 0.85
C ALA A 148 8.81 -12.54 1.62
N ILE A 149 8.54 -11.91 2.78
CA ILE A 149 9.57 -11.38 3.69
C ILE A 149 10.35 -12.56 4.32
N ALA A 150 9.65 -13.57 4.84
CA ALA A 150 10.29 -14.75 5.45
C ALA A 150 11.20 -15.49 4.45
N GLY A 151 10.73 -15.68 3.22
CA GLY A 151 11.50 -16.31 2.15
C GLY A 151 12.68 -15.48 1.65
N ALA A 152 12.76 -14.21 2.02
CA ALA A 152 13.88 -13.32 1.70
C ALA A 152 14.95 -13.27 2.80
N VAL A 153 14.73 -13.89 3.96
CA VAL A 153 15.72 -13.94 5.03
C VAL A 153 16.97 -14.69 4.54
N GLY A 154 18.12 -14.07 4.70
CA GLY A 154 19.40 -14.65 4.26
C GLY A 154 19.71 -14.51 2.77
N LEU A 155 18.84 -13.88 1.97
CA LEU A 155 19.19 -13.50 0.60
C LEU A 155 20.18 -12.32 0.64
N ASP A 156 21.37 -12.53 0.09
CA ASP A 156 22.41 -11.50 -0.03
C ASP A 156 22.52 -11.07 -1.50
N ILE A 157 21.57 -10.23 -1.93
CA ILE A 157 21.44 -9.80 -3.33
C ILE A 157 21.97 -8.39 -3.52
N THR A 158 21.84 -7.53 -2.50
CA THR A 158 22.21 -6.12 -2.59
C THR A 158 22.82 -5.62 -1.28
N GLU A 159 23.67 -4.58 -1.35
CA GLU A 159 24.05 -3.80 -0.18
C GLU A 159 22.87 -2.94 0.28
N GLY A 160 22.45 -3.05 1.56
CA GLY A 160 21.34 -2.27 2.15
C GLY A 160 20.00 -2.99 2.10
N TYR A 161 18.94 -2.29 1.69
CA TYR A 161 17.57 -2.85 1.64
C TYR A 161 17.36 -3.72 0.42
N GLY A 162 17.37 -5.05 0.63
CA GLY A 162 17.14 -6.03 -0.43
C GLY A 162 15.66 -6.28 -0.76
N PRO A 163 15.39 -6.97 -1.88
CA PRO A 163 14.05 -7.28 -2.33
C PRO A 163 13.40 -8.40 -1.51
N LEU A 164 12.06 -8.47 -1.59
CA LEU A 164 11.29 -9.64 -1.14
C LEU A 164 11.54 -10.84 -2.05
N ASN A 165 11.31 -12.05 -1.52
CA ASN A 165 11.19 -13.25 -2.35
C ASN A 165 9.75 -13.40 -2.83
N HIS A 166 9.48 -13.05 -4.08
CA HIS A 166 8.14 -13.17 -4.68
C HIS A 166 7.79 -14.59 -5.15
N PHE A 167 8.74 -15.52 -5.13
CA PHE A 167 8.59 -16.91 -5.58
C PHE A 167 8.20 -17.87 -4.44
N VAL A 168 7.46 -17.35 -3.46
CA VAL A 168 6.89 -18.17 -2.38
C VAL A 168 5.54 -18.75 -2.82
N GLU A 169 5.18 -19.92 -2.26
CA GLU A 169 3.90 -20.54 -2.55
C GLU A 169 2.74 -19.63 -2.15
N THR A 170 1.76 -19.55 -3.06
CA THR A 170 0.47 -18.90 -2.81
C THR A 170 -0.54 -19.99 -2.46
N GLU A 171 -1.13 -19.92 -1.25
CA GLU A 171 -2.27 -20.77 -0.89
C GLU A 171 -3.51 -20.36 -1.66
#